data_ca320a500398cf9b14f3159959643fc7
#
_entry.id   ca320a500398cf9b14f3159959643fc7
#
_cell.length_a   1.000
_cell.length_b   1.000
_cell.length_c   1.000
_cell.angle_alpha   90.00
_cell.angle_beta   90.00
_cell.angle_gamma   90.00
#
_symmetry.space_group_name_H-M   'P 1'
#
loop_
_entity.id
_entity.type
_entity.pdbx_description
1 polymer ?
#
loop_
_entity_poly.entity_id
_entity_poly.type
_entity_poly.pdbx_seq_one_letter_code
_entity_poly.pdbx_strand_id
1 'polypeptide(L)'
;MQSLKELIQKESKKITLLIIFFLMIIVTFFNCITAKKEANYTAQTTFYHIEQILNENQKDLNKQKKEYRQTCIDNAQAVAYSLQENPDALYNIDELKKIAQYVEVDEIHIFNKQGVIISGTHPEYYGYSFDSGKQLSFFKPLLSNQNLQLTQKIMENTASHIKMQYSALWSENKEFIVQVGMNHENASKATKKNQLSYLFKLFHLRRKALGGLE
;
A
#
# COMPACT_ATOMS: atom_id res chain seq x y z
N MET A 1 50.91 -69.72 -19.85
CA MET A 1 50.30 -69.13 -21.05
C MET A 1 48.83 -68.88 -20.80
N GLN A 2 48.35 -67.61 -20.73
CA GLN A 2 46.93 -67.34 -20.67
C GLN A 2 46.29 -67.86 -21.99
N SER A 3 45.11 -68.54 -21.84
CA SER A 3 44.46 -69.05 -23.05
C SER A 3 43.90 -67.88 -23.88
N LEU A 4 43.93 -67.98 -25.19
CA LEU A 4 43.37 -66.97 -26.13
C LEU A 4 41.96 -66.56 -25.77
N LYS A 5 41.19 -67.48 -25.19
CA LYS A 5 39.82 -67.26 -24.72
C LYS A 5 39.76 -66.29 -23.51
N GLU A 6 40.70 -66.37 -22.58
CA GLU A 6 40.78 -65.48 -21.39
C GLU A 6 41.18 -64.08 -21.85
N LEU A 7 42.05 -63.94 -22.83
CA LEU A 7 42.48 -62.64 -23.37
C LEU A 7 41.33 -61.93 -24.07
N ILE A 8 40.58 -62.64 -24.92
CA ILE A 8 39.38 -62.11 -25.59
C ILE A 8 38.32 -61.68 -24.58
N GLN A 9 38.09 -62.47 -23.54
CA GLN A 9 37.10 -62.18 -22.53
C GLN A 9 37.48 -60.94 -21.67
N LYS A 10 38.77 -60.76 -21.42
CA LYS A 10 39.32 -59.57 -20.70
C LYS A 10 39.17 -58.28 -21.49
N GLU A 11 39.48 -58.32 -22.81
CA GLU A 11 39.34 -57.15 -23.68
C GLU A 11 37.86 -56.82 -23.94
N SER A 12 36.99 -57.82 -24.13
CA SER A 12 35.55 -57.61 -24.27
C SER A 12 34.96 -56.91 -23.01
N LYS A 13 35.34 -57.30 -21.80
CA LYS A 13 34.90 -56.62 -20.57
C LYS A 13 35.35 -55.17 -20.50
N LYS A 14 36.58 -54.85 -20.91
CA LYS A 14 37.06 -53.48 -20.95
C LYS A 14 36.25 -52.59 -21.92
N ILE A 15 35.96 -53.13 -23.12
CA ILE A 15 35.16 -52.42 -24.12
C ILE A 15 33.74 -52.18 -23.60
N THR A 16 33.12 -53.16 -22.95
CA THR A 16 31.80 -53.04 -22.36
C THR A 16 31.79 -51.97 -21.27
N LEU A 17 32.78 -51.94 -20.39
CA LEU A 17 32.92 -50.88 -19.37
C LEU A 17 33.09 -49.51 -19.96
N LEU A 18 33.87 -49.37 -21.03
CA LEU A 18 34.05 -48.10 -21.74
C LEU A 18 32.73 -47.62 -22.36
N ILE A 19 31.93 -48.50 -22.96
CA ILE A 19 30.62 -48.15 -23.52
C ILE A 19 29.67 -47.68 -22.42
N ILE A 20 29.61 -48.41 -21.29
CA ILE A 20 28.77 -48.01 -20.12
C ILE A 20 29.17 -46.62 -19.60
N PHE A 21 30.47 -46.39 -19.48
CA PHE A 21 31.00 -45.10 -19.02
C PHE A 21 30.62 -43.95 -19.99
N PHE A 22 30.70 -44.17 -21.27
CA PHE A 22 30.30 -43.19 -22.29
C PHE A 22 28.79 -42.92 -22.26
N LEU A 23 27.97 -43.96 -22.11
CA LEU A 23 26.52 -43.80 -21.95
C LEU A 23 26.15 -43.01 -20.69
N MET A 24 26.83 -43.23 -19.56
CA MET A 24 26.63 -42.45 -18.36
C MET A 24 26.95 -40.96 -18.56
N ILE A 25 28.02 -40.62 -19.27
CA ILE A 25 28.36 -39.24 -19.60
C ILE A 25 27.25 -38.61 -20.46
N ILE A 26 26.75 -39.31 -21.45
CA ILE A 26 25.68 -38.79 -22.31
C ILE A 26 24.40 -38.55 -21.51
N VAL A 27 23.99 -39.48 -20.69
CA VAL A 27 22.80 -39.35 -19.84
C VAL A 27 22.92 -38.17 -18.83
N THR A 28 24.08 -38.05 -18.18
CA THR A 28 24.32 -36.91 -17.26
C THR A 28 24.33 -35.57 -17.99
N PHE A 29 24.85 -35.50 -19.21
CA PHE A 29 24.82 -34.29 -20.04
C PHE A 29 23.41 -33.88 -20.41
N PHE A 30 22.56 -34.83 -20.85
CA PHE A 30 21.15 -34.56 -21.17
C PHE A 30 20.36 -34.17 -19.93
N ASN A 31 20.57 -34.80 -18.78
CA ASN A 31 19.94 -34.43 -17.52
C ASN A 31 20.32 -33.02 -17.08
N CYS A 32 21.57 -32.61 -17.28
CA CYS A 32 22.03 -31.26 -16.97
C CYS A 32 21.34 -30.21 -17.86
N ILE A 33 21.18 -30.47 -19.15
CA ILE A 33 20.48 -29.58 -20.10
C ILE A 33 19.00 -29.43 -19.73
N THR A 34 18.30 -30.53 -19.44
CA THR A 34 16.89 -30.54 -19.07
C THR A 34 16.67 -29.81 -17.75
N ALA A 35 17.46 -30.10 -16.72
CA ALA A 35 17.41 -29.42 -15.43
C ALA A 35 17.62 -27.89 -15.57
N LYS A 36 18.56 -27.48 -16.44
CA LYS A 36 18.80 -26.06 -16.70
C LYS A 36 17.63 -25.38 -17.41
N LYS A 37 16.98 -26.06 -18.37
CA LYS A 37 15.76 -25.55 -19.03
C LYS A 37 14.59 -25.42 -18.06
N GLU A 38 14.36 -26.44 -17.24
CA GLU A 38 13.29 -26.42 -16.22
C GLU A 38 13.51 -25.31 -15.18
N ALA A 39 14.75 -25.14 -14.69
CA ALA A 39 15.09 -24.07 -13.77
C ALA A 39 14.81 -22.69 -14.38
N ASN A 40 15.20 -22.45 -15.63
CA ASN A 40 14.95 -21.20 -16.34
C ASN A 40 13.45 -20.95 -16.54
N TYR A 41 12.71 -21.96 -16.96
CA TYR A 41 11.25 -21.87 -17.15
C TYR A 41 10.53 -21.56 -15.83
N THR A 42 10.89 -22.27 -14.76
CA THR A 42 10.33 -22.03 -13.43
C THR A 42 10.65 -20.63 -12.92
N ALA A 43 11.89 -20.15 -13.13
CA ALA A 43 12.27 -18.79 -12.75
C ALA A 43 11.45 -17.75 -13.52
N GLN A 44 11.32 -17.86 -14.85
CA GLN A 44 10.54 -16.93 -15.67
C GLN A 44 9.07 -16.90 -15.25
N THR A 45 8.47 -18.06 -15.07
CA THR A 45 7.06 -18.16 -14.62
C THR A 45 6.86 -17.55 -13.25
N THR A 46 7.81 -17.76 -12.34
CA THR A 46 7.77 -17.17 -11.00
C THR A 46 7.87 -15.66 -11.06
N PHE A 47 8.80 -15.10 -11.85
CA PHE A 47 8.92 -13.64 -12.03
C PHE A 47 7.66 -13.04 -12.63
N TYR A 48 7.06 -13.66 -13.63
CA TYR A 48 5.80 -13.21 -14.22
C TYR A 48 4.65 -13.17 -13.19
N HIS A 49 4.52 -14.20 -12.36
CA HIS A 49 3.52 -14.21 -11.29
C HIS A 49 3.76 -13.13 -10.22
N ILE A 50 5.04 -12.89 -9.86
CA ILE A 50 5.38 -11.80 -8.94
C ILE A 50 4.94 -10.45 -9.53
N GLU A 51 5.26 -10.21 -10.78
CA GLU A 51 4.91 -8.96 -11.47
C GLU A 51 3.40 -8.77 -11.51
N GLN A 52 2.63 -9.81 -11.81
CA GLN A 52 1.16 -9.75 -11.76
C GLN A 52 0.65 -9.39 -10.37
N ILE A 53 1.12 -10.08 -9.32
CA ILE A 53 0.72 -9.82 -7.94
C ILE A 53 1.07 -8.38 -7.53
N LEU A 54 2.26 -7.89 -7.90
CA LEU A 54 2.66 -6.52 -7.60
C LEU A 54 1.76 -5.49 -8.30
N ASN A 55 1.42 -5.73 -9.56
CA ASN A 55 0.54 -4.85 -10.33
C ASN A 55 -0.89 -4.83 -9.78
N GLU A 56 -1.45 -5.98 -9.41
CA GLU A 56 -2.76 -6.09 -8.78
C GLU A 56 -2.76 -5.35 -7.42
N ASN A 57 -1.76 -5.60 -6.58
CA ASN A 57 -1.62 -4.93 -5.30
C ASN A 57 -1.49 -3.40 -5.44
N GLN A 58 -0.78 -2.94 -6.48
CA GLN A 58 -0.65 -1.50 -6.75
C GLN A 58 -2.00 -0.88 -7.17
N LYS A 59 -2.79 -1.60 -7.98
CA LYS A 59 -4.15 -1.16 -8.37
C LYS A 59 -5.07 -1.07 -7.14
N ASP A 60 -5.06 -2.10 -6.30
CA ASP A 60 -5.86 -2.13 -5.08
C ASP A 60 -5.47 -1.02 -4.11
N LEU A 61 -4.18 -0.78 -3.94
CA LEU A 61 -3.68 0.32 -3.12
C LEU A 61 -4.14 1.69 -3.65
N ASN A 62 -4.09 1.88 -4.96
CA ASN A 62 -4.53 3.14 -5.59
C ASN A 62 -6.05 3.32 -5.46
N LYS A 63 -6.82 2.24 -5.59
CA LYS A 63 -8.27 2.25 -5.35
C LYS A 63 -8.59 2.62 -3.90
N GLN A 64 -7.98 1.96 -2.93
CA GLN A 64 -8.15 2.27 -1.51
C GLN A 64 -7.78 3.71 -1.17
N LYS A 65 -6.67 4.24 -1.72
CA LYS A 65 -6.30 5.65 -1.54
C LYS A 65 -7.35 6.60 -2.10
N LYS A 66 -7.95 6.27 -3.25
CA LYS A 66 -9.01 7.09 -3.85
C LYS A 66 -10.27 7.06 -3.00
N GLU A 67 -10.69 5.89 -2.56
CA GLU A 67 -11.85 5.70 -1.68
C GLU A 67 -11.67 6.45 -0.36
N TYR A 68 -10.51 6.33 0.27
CA TYR A 68 -10.21 7.03 1.51
C TYR A 68 -10.23 8.56 1.35
N ARG A 69 -9.69 9.07 0.23
CA ARG A 69 -9.77 10.50 -0.10
C ARG A 69 -11.21 10.97 -0.27
N GLN A 70 -12.04 10.18 -0.93
CA GLN A 70 -13.45 10.50 -1.12
C GLN A 70 -14.18 10.52 0.23
N THR A 71 -13.99 9.49 1.05
CA THR A 71 -14.55 9.45 2.41
C THR A 71 -14.18 10.69 3.22
N CYS A 72 -12.93 11.14 3.15
CA CYS A 72 -12.50 12.34 3.86
C CYS A 72 -13.21 13.61 3.37
N ILE A 73 -13.50 13.72 2.06
CA ILE A 73 -14.30 14.82 1.48
C ILE A 73 -15.75 14.71 1.95
N ASP A 74 -16.36 13.52 1.86
CA ASP A 74 -17.74 13.28 2.23
C ASP A 74 -17.97 13.60 3.71
N ASN A 75 -17.02 13.25 4.57
CA ASN A 75 -17.06 13.58 6.00
C ASN A 75 -16.94 15.11 6.22
N ALA A 76 -16.08 15.80 5.47
CA ALA A 76 -16.00 17.26 5.55
C ALA A 76 -17.32 17.93 5.12
N GLN A 77 -17.99 17.40 4.11
CA GLN A 77 -19.33 17.86 3.70
C GLN A 77 -20.38 17.62 4.78
N ALA A 78 -20.37 16.42 5.40
CA ALA A 78 -21.30 16.07 6.46
C ALA A 78 -21.13 17.00 7.69
N VAL A 79 -19.87 17.31 8.05
CA VAL A 79 -19.58 18.29 9.12
C VAL A 79 -20.10 19.68 8.72
N ALA A 80 -19.81 20.14 7.48
CA ALA A 80 -20.25 21.45 7.02
C ALA A 80 -21.77 21.57 7.05
N TYR A 81 -22.48 20.56 6.58
CA TYR A 81 -23.94 20.49 6.63
C TYR A 81 -24.48 20.52 8.07
N SER A 82 -23.91 19.69 8.95
CA SER A 82 -24.30 19.63 10.37
C SER A 82 -24.18 20.98 11.06
N LEU A 83 -23.12 21.74 10.78
CA LEU A 83 -22.88 23.05 11.35
C LEU A 83 -23.76 24.16 10.74
N GLN A 84 -24.21 23.99 9.49
CA GLN A 84 -25.19 24.91 8.90
C GLN A 84 -26.58 24.73 9.52
N GLU A 85 -26.98 23.49 9.79
CA GLU A 85 -28.26 23.16 10.42
C GLU A 85 -28.27 23.53 11.94
N ASN A 86 -27.08 23.49 12.58
CA ASN A 86 -26.92 23.85 14.00
C ASN A 86 -25.75 24.82 14.19
N PRO A 87 -25.95 26.14 13.92
CA PRO A 87 -24.88 27.13 14.02
C PRO A 87 -24.31 27.30 15.45
N ASP A 88 -25.08 26.99 16.49
CA ASP A 88 -24.62 27.07 17.89
C ASP A 88 -23.51 26.04 18.16
N ALA A 89 -23.47 24.94 17.44
CA ALA A 89 -22.40 23.96 17.54
C ALA A 89 -21.05 24.45 17.01
N LEU A 90 -21.04 25.48 16.17
CA LEU A 90 -19.83 25.97 15.51
C LEU A 90 -18.73 26.38 16.50
N TYR A 91 -19.10 26.95 17.65
CA TYR A 91 -18.17 27.40 18.69
C TYR A 91 -18.19 26.50 19.94
N ASN A 92 -18.92 25.39 19.91
CA ASN A 92 -19.02 24.44 21.00
C ASN A 92 -18.11 23.23 20.77
N ILE A 93 -16.99 23.19 21.50
CA ILE A 93 -15.98 22.11 21.36
C ILE A 93 -16.58 20.73 21.64
N ASP A 94 -17.45 20.59 22.61
CA ASP A 94 -18.05 19.30 23.00
C ASP A 94 -19.01 18.80 21.90
N GLU A 95 -19.77 19.71 21.29
CA GLU A 95 -20.61 19.36 20.12
C GLU A 95 -19.75 19.02 18.90
N LEU A 96 -18.68 19.76 18.64
CA LEU A 96 -17.74 19.44 17.55
C LEU A 96 -17.08 18.06 17.76
N LYS A 97 -16.72 17.70 18.97
CA LYS A 97 -16.21 16.35 19.30
C LYS A 97 -17.23 15.26 19.08
N LYS A 98 -18.52 15.51 19.42
CA LYS A 98 -19.61 14.56 19.11
C LYS A 98 -19.80 14.40 17.60
N ILE A 99 -19.82 15.50 16.85
CA ILE A 99 -19.91 15.47 15.40
C ILE A 99 -18.74 14.67 14.83
N ALA A 100 -17.49 14.92 15.27
CA ALA A 100 -16.31 14.18 14.85
C ALA A 100 -16.45 12.67 15.06
N GLN A 101 -16.99 12.25 16.22
CA GLN A 101 -17.26 10.84 16.50
C GLN A 101 -18.33 10.24 15.56
N TYR A 102 -19.40 10.98 15.26
CA TYR A 102 -20.47 10.50 14.40
C TYR A 102 -20.02 10.32 12.94
N VAL A 103 -19.17 11.22 12.44
CA VAL A 103 -18.65 11.16 11.07
C VAL A 103 -17.29 10.43 10.98
N GLU A 104 -16.82 9.83 12.08
CA GLU A 104 -15.59 9.03 12.14
C GLU A 104 -14.35 9.80 11.67
N VAL A 105 -14.20 11.06 12.12
CA VAL A 105 -13.00 11.87 11.91
C VAL A 105 -12.29 12.14 13.22
N ASP A 106 -10.96 12.31 13.16
CA ASP A 106 -10.14 12.55 14.37
C ASP A 106 -10.07 14.04 14.71
N GLU A 107 -10.08 14.90 13.70
CA GLU A 107 -9.96 16.36 13.88
C GLU A 107 -10.96 17.12 13.00
N ILE A 108 -11.53 18.20 13.56
CA ILE A 108 -12.32 19.19 12.85
C ILE A 108 -11.71 20.56 13.10
N HIS A 109 -11.45 21.32 12.04
CA HIS A 109 -11.04 22.73 12.09
C HIS A 109 -11.99 23.56 11.25
N ILE A 110 -12.46 24.66 11.83
CA ILE A 110 -13.34 25.61 11.18
C ILE A 110 -12.55 26.90 10.92
N PHE A 111 -12.50 27.29 9.66
CA PHE A 111 -11.83 28.52 9.25
C PHE A 111 -12.85 29.59 8.87
N ASN A 112 -12.52 30.82 9.17
CA ASN A 112 -13.28 31.97 8.68
C ASN A 112 -12.99 32.22 7.19
N LYS A 113 -13.63 33.26 6.62
CA LYS A 113 -13.47 33.64 5.19
C LYS A 113 -12.04 34.10 4.83
N GLN A 114 -11.22 34.44 5.82
CA GLN A 114 -9.81 34.81 5.67
C GLN A 114 -8.87 33.61 5.79
N GLY A 115 -9.39 32.39 6.03
CA GLY A 115 -8.60 31.18 6.19
C GLY A 115 -7.88 31.10 7.52
N VAL A 116 -8.45 31.68 8.58
CA VAL A 116 -7.96 31.58 9.97
C VAL A 116 -8.82 30.61 10.76
N ILE A 117 -8.21 29.70 11.52
CA ILE A 117 -8.92 28.77 12.40
C ILE A 117 -9.59 29.54 13.54
N ILE A 118 -10.92 29.49 13.58
CA ILE A 118 -11.74 30.18 14.57
C ILE A 118 -12.39 29.21 15.57
N SER A 119 -12.50 27.93 15.21
CA SER A 119 -13.08 26.88 16.02
C SER A 119 -12.62 25.50 15.58
N GLY A 120 -12.88 24.47 16.37
CA GLY A 120 -12.51 23.09 16.05
C GLY A 120 -12.43 22.22 17.28
N THR A 121 -12.05 20.96 17.08
CA THR A 121 -11.84 19.98 18.16
C THR A 121 -10.54 20.21 18.94
N HIS A 122 -9.63 21.04 18.41
CA HIS A 122 -8.29 21.32 18.93
C HIS A 122 -8.08 22.82 19.13
N PRO A 123 -8.41 23.37 20.31
CA PRO A 123 -8.31 24.81 20.59
C PRO A 123 -6.89 25.38 20.48
N GLU A 124 -5.87 24.53 20.66
CA GLU A 124 -4.46 24.91 20.55
C GLU A 124 -4.07 25.41 19.14
N TYR A 125 -4.91 25.17 18.13
CA TYR A 125 -4.67 25.63 16.75
C TYR A 125 -5.44 26.90 16.39
N TYR A 126 -6.25 27.44 17.28
CA TYR A 126 -6.99 28.67 17.01
C TYR A 126 -6.04 29.84 16.70
N GLY A 127 -6.39 30.63 15.69
CA GLY A 127 -5.57 31.71 15.18
C GLY A 127 -4.55 31.29 14.10
N TYR A 128 -4.29 29.99 13.90
CA TYR A 128 -3.50 29.58 12.76
C TYR A 128 -4.27 29.81 11.45
N SER A 129 -3.54 30.14 10.40
CA SER A 129 -4.13 30.44 9.09
C SER A 129 -3.52 29.60 7.99
N PHE A 130 -4.07 29.71 6.79
CA PHE A 130 -3.46 29.07 5.61
C PHE A 130 -2.04 29.58 5.29
N ASP A 131 -1.54 30.61 5.99
CA ASP A 131 -0.15 31.06 5.91
C ASP A 131 0.74 30.49 7.03
N SER A 132 0.18 29.76 7.99
CA SER A 132 0.88 29.24 9.17
C SER A 132 1.68 27.95 8.92
N GLY A 133 2.17 27.70 7.71
CA GLY A 133 3.04 26.59 7.39
C GLY A 133 2.60 25.79 6.16
N LYS A 134 3.46 24.87 5.71
CA LYS A 134 3.25 24.11 4.46
C LYS A 134 1.98 23.26 4.45
N GLN A 135 1.59 22.71 5.59
CA GLN A 135 0.42 21.86 5.70
C GLN A 135 -0.86 22.65 5.46
N LEU A 136 -1.02 23.80 6.11
CA LEU A 136 -2.19 24.66 5.96
C LEU A 136 -2.18 25.41 4.63
N SER A 137 -1.01 25.80 4.11
CA SER A 137 -0.91 26.55 2.86
C SER A 137 -1.40 25.76 1.62
N PHE A 138 -1.48 24.44 1.71
CA PHE A 138 -2.09 23.59 0.68
C PHE A 138 -3.55 23.97 0.42
N PHE A 139 -4.27 24.46 1.42
CA PHE A 139 -5.69 24.81 1.33
C PHE A 139 -5.94 26.27 0.91
N LYS A 140 -4.89 27.07 0.74
CA LYS A 140 -4.99 28.47 0.32
C LYS A 140 -5.81 28.71 -0.96
N PRO A 141 -5.82 27.81 -1.98
CA PRO A 141 -6.67 27.98 -3.17
C PRO A 141 -8.18 28.05 -2.86
N LEU A 142 -8.64 27.55 -1.70
CA LEU A 142 -10.04 27.71 -1.28
C LEU A 142 -10.45 29.16 -1.13
N LEU A 143 -9.54 30.05 -0.75
CA LEU A 143 -9.83 31.50 -0.61
C LEU A 143 -10.15 32.18 -1.95
N SER A 144 -9.58 31.67 -3.04
CA SER A 144 -9.81 32.20 -4.38
C SER A 144 -10.92 31.49 -5.14
N ASN A 145 -11.24 30.25 -4.77
CA ASN A 145 -12.30 29.47 -5.43
C ASN A 145 -13.10 28.67 -4.39
N GLN A 146 -14.28 29.16 -4.07
CA GLN A 146 -15.16 28.59 -3.06
C GLN A 146 -15.85 27.28 -3.48
N ASN A 147 -15.71 26.85 -4.73
CA ASN A 147 -16.26 25.57 -5.20
C ASN A 147 -15.25 24.43 -5.16
N LEU A 148 -14.02 24.69 -4.75
CA LEU A 148 -13.00 23.66 -4.62
C LEU A 148 -13.27 22.77 -3.41
N GLN A 149 -12.92 21.51 -3.58
CA GLN A 149 -12.79 20.52 -2.52
C GLN A 149 -11.37 19.99 -2.58
N LEU A 150 -10.59 20.22 -1.54
CA LEU A 150 -9.17 19.89 -1.52
C LEU A 150 -8.89 18.77 -0.53
N THR A 151 -8.12 17.79 -0.95
CA THR A 151 -7.63 16.70 -0.10
C THR A 151 -6.11 16.58 -0.24
N GLN A 152 -5.41 16.70 0.86
CA GLN A 152 -3.96 16.47 0.91
C GLN A 152 -3.61 15.00 0.68
N LYS A 153 -2.37 14.77 0.27
CA LYS A 153 -1.77 13.43 0.43
C LYS A 153 -1.61 13.14 1.92
N ILE A 154 -1.64 11.85 2.27
CA ILE A 154 -1.31 11.44 3.63
C ILE A 154 0.08 11.94 3.97
N MET A 155 0.17 12.66 5.06
CA MET A 155 1.42 13.22 5.57
C MET A 155 1.42 13.25 7.10
N GLU A 156 2.59 13.36 7.68
CA GLU A 156 2.75 13.48 9.11
C GLU A 156 2.26 14.87 9.56
N ASN A 157 1.37 14.88 10.56
CA ASN A 157 0.94 16.12 11.21
C ASN A 157 2.14 16.70 11.95
N THR A 158 2.41 17.98 11.77
CA THR A 158 3.59 18.66 12.33
C THR A 158 3.58 18.76 13.85
N ALA A 159 2.42 18.66 14.48
CA ALA A 159 2.27 18.76 15.93
C ALA A 159 2.20 17.38 16.61
N SER A 160 1.38 16.46 16.10
CA SER A 160 1.15 15.14 16.70
C SER A 160 2.07 14.03 16.17
N HIS A 161 2.82 14.27 15.09
CA HIS A 161 3.62 13.27 14.39
C HIS A 161 2.84 12.03 13.92
N ILE A 162 1.51 12.11 13.87
CA ILE A 162 0.62 11.07 13.39
C ILE A 162 0.41 11.27 11.88
N LYS A 163 0.36 10.18 11.11
CA LYS A 163 0.02 10.24 9.70
C LYS A 163 -1.45 10.53 9.51
N MET A 164 -1.74 11.71 9.00
CA MET A 164 -3.09 12.23 8.79
C MET A 164 -3.36 12.51 7.33
N GLN A 165 -4.62 12.44 6.94
CA GLN A 165 -5.11 12.99 5.69
C GLN A 165 -6.13 14.07 6.01
N TYR A 166 -5.94 15.25 5.41
CA TYR A 166 -6.85 16.37 5.60
C TYR A 166 -7.61 16.66 4.31
N SER A 167 -8.91 16.92 4.47
CA SER A 167 -9.76 17.45 3.40
C SER A 167 -10.44 18.71 3.88
N ALA A 168 -10.56 19.70 3.00
CA ALA A 168 -11.25 20.93 3.32
C ALA A 168 -12.11 21.42 2.15
N LEU A 169 -13.22 22.06 2.50
CA LEU A 169 -14.17 22.66 1.58
C LEU A 169 -14.95 23.79 2.26
N TRP A 170 -15.58 24.63 1.45
CA TRP A 170 -16.51 25.64 1.94
C TRP A 170 -17.84 25.02 2.36
N SER A 171 -18.45 25.55 3.42
CA SER A 171 -19.86 25.34 3.69
C SER A 171 -20.69 25.75 2.48
N GLU A 172 -21.88 25.19 2.31
CA GLU A 172 -22.74 25.48 1.17
C GLU A 172 -23.13 26.96 1.10
N ASN A 173 -23.44 27.56 2.26
CA ASN A 173 -23.73 28.98 2.42
C ASN A 173 -22.50 29.93 2.31
N LYS A 174 -21.28 29.38 2.14
CA LYS A 174 -20.01 30.12 2.01
C LYS A 174 -19.67 31.04 3.20
N GLU A 175 -20.13 30.67 4.39
CA GLU A 175 -19.84 31.45 5.60
C GLU A 175 -18.54 31.02 6.28
N PHE A 176 -18.15 29.74 6.16
CA PHE A 176 -16.94 29.17 6.75
C PHE A 176 -16.36 28.04 5.91
N ILE A 177 -15.11 27.69 6.17
CA ILE A 177 -14.45 26.52 5.59
C ILE A 177 -14.34 25.46 6.68
N VAL A 178 -14.69 24.23 6.33
CA VAL A 178 -14.50 23.05 7.18
C VAL A 178 -13.28 22.29 6.69
N GLN A 179 -12.39 21.94 7.59
CA GLN A 179 -11.34 20.95 7.37
C GLN A 179 -11.54 19.80 8.34
N VAL A 180 -11.46 18.58 7.85
CA VAL A 180 -11.43 17.38 8.67
C VAL A 180 -10.10 16.66 8.52
N GLY A 181 -9.63 16.06 9.60
CA GLY A 181 -8.44 15.21 9.64
C GLY A 181 -8.80 13.78 10.00
N MET A 182 -8.27 12.83 9.23
CA MET A 182 -8.45 11.39 9.47
C MET A 182 -7.11 10.70 9.62
N ASN A 183 -6.95 9.92 10.69
CA ASN A 183 -5.77 9.12 10.95
C ASN A 183 -5.68 7.95 9.98
N HIS A 184 -4.51 7.77 9.38
CA HIS A 184 -4.29 6.75 8.35
C HIS A 184 -3.81 5.39 8.88
N GLU A 185 -3.54 5.22 10.16
CA GLU A 185 -3.06 3.93 10.69
C GLU A 185 -4.05 2.78 10.48
N ASN A 186 -5.35 3.09 10.51
CA ASN A 186 -6.40 2.10 10.27
C ASN A 186 -6.46 1.65 8.80
N ALA A 187 -6.21 2.53 7.85
CA ALA A 187 -6.10 2.18 6.43
C ALA A 187 -4.79 1.42 6.11
N SER A 188 -3.71 1.70 6.84
CA SER A 188 -2.42 1.00 6.69
C SER A 188 -2.46 -0.44 7.19
N LYS A 189 -3.31 -0.78 8.15
CA LYS A 189 -3.48 -2.18 8.61
C LYS A 189 -4.05 -3.09 7.53
N ALA A 190 -4.88 -2.56 6.64
CA ALA A 190 -5.37 -3.28 5.47
C ALA A 190 -4.26 -3.53 4.41
N THR A 191 -3.25 -2.66 4.36
CA THR A 191 -2.12 -2.73 3.41
C THR A 191 -0.97 -3.65 3.86
N LYS A 192 -1.00 -4.25 5.05
CA LYS A 192 0.03 -5.23 5.48
C LYS A 192 0.17 -6.43 4.54
N LYS A 193 -0.89 -6.78 3.81
CA LYS A 193 -0.86 -7.82 2.77
C LYS A 193 0.07 -7.49 1.59
N ASN A 194 0.35 -6.22 1.36
CA ASN A 194 1.15 -5.71 0.24
C ASN A 194 2.63 -5.45 0.60
N GLN A 195 3.05 -5.78 1.81
CA GLN A 195 4.45 -5.66 2.19
C GLN A 195 5.28 -6.76 1.54
N LEU A 196 6.46 -6.41 1.05
CA LEU A 196 7.44 -7.35 0.49
C LEU A 196 7.67 -8.58 1.40
N SER A 197 7.66 -8.38 2.72
CA SER A 197 7.76 -9.46 3.72
C SER A 197 6.62 -10.48 3.63
N TYR A 198 5.39 -10.05 3.30
CA TYR A 198 4.25 -10.95 3.09
C TYR A 198 4.41 -11.75 1.80
N LEU A 199 4.85 -11.11 0.73
CA LEU A 199 5.15 -11.77 -0.54
C LEU A 199 6.25 -12.82 -0.37
N PHE A 200 7.35 -12.49 0.32
CA PHE A 200 8.41 -13.46 0.64
C PHE A 200 7.90 -14.63 1.49
N LYS A 201 6.99 -14.40 2.44
CA LYS A 201 6.39 -15.45 3.24
C LYS A 201 5.52 -16.41 2.41
N LEU A 202 4.74 -15.87 1.45
CA LEU A 202 3.99 -16.68 0.48
C LEU A 202 4.92 -17.51 -0.41
N PHE A 203 6.03 -16.94 -0.87
CA PHE A 203 7.07 -17.64 -1.63
C PHE A 203 7.69 -18.79 -0.84
N HIS A 204 8.03 -18.54 0.41
CA HIS A 204 8.65 -19.57 1.28
C HIS A 204 7.69 -20.72 1.57
N LEU A 205 6.40 -20.42 1.80
CA LEU A 205 5.36 -21.43 2.00
C LEU A 205 5.13 -22.28 0.75
N ARG A 206 5.13 -21.64 -0.44
CA ARG A 206 4.96 -22.34 -1.73
C ARG A 206 6.16 -23.24 -2.06
N ARG A 207 7.38 -22.78 -1.78
CA ARG A 207 8.60 -23.58 -1.94
C ARG A 207 8.61 -24.81 -1.01
N LYS A 208 8.13 -24.68 0.24
CA LYS A 208 7.96 -25.80 1.17
C LYS A 208 6.89 -26.80 0.69
N ALA A 209 5.80 -26.30 0.10
CA ALA A 209 4.74 -27.16 -0.45
C ALA A 209 5.17 -27.93 -1.70
N LEU A 210 6.10 -27.36 -2.50
CA LEU A 210 6.64 -28.00 -3.72
C LEU A 210 7.87 -28.90 -3.41
N GLY A 211 8.64 -28.59 -2.35
CA GLY A 211 9.81 -29.39 -1.93
C GLY A 211 9.48 -30.52 -0.94
N GLY A 212 8.22 -30.74 -0.61
CA GLY A 212 7.75 -31.88 0.19
C GLY A 212 7.28 -33.09 -0.63
N LEU A 213 7.66 -33.13 -1.91
CA LEU A 213 7.43 -34.26 -2.83
C LEU A 213 8.79 -34.89 -3.25
N GLU A 214 9.70 -35.08 -2.27
CA GLU A 214 10.81 -36.03 -2.37
C GLU A 214 10.50 -37.30 -1.61
#